data_a62e0c8111846522a236cdb91171738f
#
_entry.id   a62e0c8111846522a236cdb91171738f
#
_cell.length_a   1.000
_cell.length_b   1.000
_cell.length_c   1.000
_cell.angle_alpha   90.00
_cell.angle_beta   90.00
_cell.angle_gamma   90.00
#
_symmetry.space_group_name_H-M   'P 1'
#
loop_
_entity.id
_entity.type
_entity.pdbx_description
1 polymer ?
#
loop_
_entity_poly.entity_id
_entity_poly.type
_entity_poly.pdbx_seq_one_letter_code
_entity_poly.pdbx_strand_id
1 'polypeptide(L)'
;MRKAVFSLEPALELELEISETRFGLLPEDLFRLAVRQNTQRAFLFVSKVLGKHLPVEPAALLAAGKLLALAWLDQKDEQGWAGILKGSTASPFSEVWDRLEHSRYSLGMEDRALFLGFAETATGLARAVADCFDGEMAYISTTRVDRAGASPLTFDEAHSHARTHRLYLDPHDPFMAACQQVVLVDDELTTGNTALRLIRQLHAVYGIRRFTLMVLVDNSEGGNRRAIEQELGIEIRVVSLLRGHIAQVRTGELPPLSLSDYRGAAGEAPALLSLPGNALSDRTLQSASALALQRTRCRSIATQLGPAPSETSTLYLGAGEFIYAPALISGFCGGHAFHSTTQSPVFPMAGSAIVSGVCFDPPDCYSPVGYLYNVPDHAYREATLFVEEGTLRPAGIGQLAAYLKSKGIGKVTVVAL
;
A
#
# COMPACT_ATOMS: atom_id res chain seq x y z
N MET A 1 -29.05 -6.45 0.17
CA MET A 1 -28.01 -5.67 0.87
C MET A 1 -27.73 -6.34 2.20
N ARG A 2 -26.48 -6.55 2.55
CA ARG A 2 -26.04 -7.08 3.85
C ARG A 2 -25.55 -5.91 4.70
N LYS A 3 -25.92 -5.88 6.00
CA LYS A 3 -25.40 -4.88 6.94
C LYS A 3 -24.25 -5.48 7.74
N ALA A 4 -23.20 -4.71 7.93
CA ALA A 4 -22.10 -4.98 8.87
C ALA A 4 -22.01 -3.82 9.86
N VAL A 5 -21.99 -4.12 11.14
CA VAL A 5 -21.81 -3.13 12.20
C VAL A 5 -20.45 -3.36 12.84
N PHE A 6 -19.66 -2.30 12.90
CA PHE A 6 -18.37 -2.27 13.55
C PHE A 6 -18.48 -1.37 14.78
N SER A 7 -18.17 -1.90 15.95
CA SER A 7 -18.20 -1.14 17.20
C SER A 7 -16.82 -1.11 17.86
N LEU A 8 -16.39 0.08 18.25
CA LEU A 8 -15.19 0.36 19.04
C LEU A 8 -15.63 1.23 20.25
N GLU A 9 -16.36 0.64 21.16
CA GLU A 9 -16.91 1.35 22.31
C GLU A 9 -15.82 1.90 23.25
N PRO A 10 -16.04 3.11 23.82
CA PRO A 10 -17.17 4.02 23.59
C PRO A 10 -16.96 4.98 22.40
N ALA A 11 -15.86 4.87 21.65
CA ALA A 11 -15.34 5.88 20.75
C ALA A 11 -16.05 5.95 19.38
N LEU A 12 -16.46 4.81 18.83
CA LEU A 12 -16.94 4.75 17.45
C LEU A 12 -17.86 3.56 17.19
N GLU A 13 -18.96 3.81 16.51
CA GLU A 13 -19.80 2.79 15.86
C GLU A 13 -19.99 3.17 14.39
N LEU A 14 -19.84 2.20 13.50
CA LEU A 14 -19.98 2.37 12.05
C LEU A 14 -20.88 1.29 11.49
N GLU A 15 -21.94 1.69 10.75
CA GLU A 15 -22.79 0.79 9.98
C GLU A 15 -22.43 0.89 8.50
N LEU A 16 -22.05 -0.25 7.91
CA LEU A 16 -21.73 -0.41 6.49
C LEU A 16 -22.82 -1.26 5.82
N GLU A 17 -23.49 -0.71 4.83
CA GLU A 17 -24.40 -1.45 3.95
C GLU A 17 -23.63 -1.96 2.73
N ILE A 18 -23.55 -3.28 2.58
CA ILE A 18 -22.78 -3.94 1.53
C ILE A 18 -23.73 -4.27 0.38
N SER A 19 -23.45 -3.74 -0.79
CA SER A 19 -24.20 -3.98 -2.03
C SER A 19 -23.61 -5.10 -2.88
N GLU A 20 -22.28 -5.26 -2.86
CA GLU A 20 -21.57 -6.26 -3.68
C GLU A 20 -20.31 -6.74 -2.95
N THR A 21 -20.03 -8.04 -3.08
CA THR A 21 -18.73 -8.63 -2.73
C THR A 21 -18.28 -9.54 -3.85
N ARG A 22 -16.98 -9.54 -4.14
CA ARG A 22 -16.40 -10.46 -5.12
C ARG A 22 -15.67 -11.61 -4.44
N PHE A 23 -15.62 -12.76 -5.09
CA PHE A 23 -14.90 -13.97 -4.65
C PHE A 23 -15.31 -14.48 -3.25
N GLY A 24 -16.54 -14.12 -2.83
CA GLY A 24 -17.06 -14.48 -1.51
C GLY A 24 -16.28 -13.86 -0.33
N LEU A 25 -15.57 -12.74 -0.56
CA LEU A 25 -14.89 -12.00 0.48
C LEU A 25 -15.89 -11.24 1.36
N LEU A 26 -15.50 -11.08 2.62
CA LEU A 26 -16.25 -10.31 3.62
C LEU A 26 -15.44 -9.07 4.02
N PRO A 27 -16.06 -8.04 4.61
CA PRO A 27 -15.33 -6.87 5.10
C PRO A 27 -14.16 -7.24 6.03
N GLU A 28 -14.39 -8.19 6.93
CA GLU A 28 -13.40 -8.69 7.89
C GLU A 28 -12.21 -9.42 7.26
N ASP A 29 -12.30 -9.85 6.00
CA ASP A 29 -11.18 -10.40 5.24
C ASP A 29 -10.24 -9.29 4.73
N LEU A 30 -10.77 -8.10 4.46
CA LEU A 30 -10.07 -6.99 3.82
C LEU A 30 -9.56 -5.94 4.80
N PHE A 31 -10.33 -5.61 5.85
CA PHE A 31 -9.97 -4.54 6.78
C PHE A 31 -10.48 -4.77 8.20
N ARG A 32 -9.95 -3.96 9.11
CA ARG A 32 -10.45 -3.73 10.47
C ARG A 32 -10.65 -2.25 10.69
N LEU A 33 -11.46 -1.89 11.70
CA LEU A 33 -11.75 -0.49 12.02
C LEU A 33 -10.74 0.06 13.01
N ALA A 34 -10.29 1.31 12.77
CA ALA A 34 -9.55 2.12 13.73
C ALA A 34 -10.14 3.52 13.86
N VAL A 35 -9.78 4.21 14.91
CA VAL A 35 -10.23 5.56 15.20
C VAL A 35 -9.20 6.59 14.74
N ARG A 36 -9.66 7.72 14.20
CA ARG A 36 -8.83 8.88 13.87
C ARG A 36 -9.21 10.08 14.73
N GLN A 37 -8.24 10.88 15.10
CA GLN A 37 -8.45 12.24 15.62
C GLN A 37 -8.73 13.21 14.47
N ASN A 38 -9.80 12.99 13.72
CA ASN A 38 -10.19 13.87 12.62
C ASN A 38 -11.71 14.12 12.69
N THR A 39 -12.10 15.38 12.83
CA THR A 39 -13.51 15.78 12.92
C THR A 39 -14.28 15.53 11.63
N GLN A 40 -13.62 15.47 10.47
CA GLN A 40 -14.26 15.20 9.18
C GLN A 40 -14.44 13.71 8.91
N ARG A 41 -13.54 12.87 9.44
CA ARG A 41 -13.60 11.42 9.30
C ARG A 41 -12.98 10.77 10.53
N ALA A 42 -13.82 10.35 11.47
CA ALA A 42 -13.41 9.79 12.75
C ALA A 42 -12.88 8.35 12.67
N PHE A 43 -12.98 7.68 11.52
CA PHE A 43 -12.60 6.28 11.34
C PHE A 43 -11.57 6.08 10.23
N LEU A 44 -10.90 4.94 10.28
CA LEU A 44 -10.01 4.42 9.26
C LEU A 44 -10.30 2.94 9.03
N PHE A 45 -10.46 2.54 7.78
CA PHE A 45 -10.37 1.14 7.40
C PHE A 45 -8.89 0.75 7.30
N VAL A 46 -8.44 -0.04 8.25
CA VAL A 46 -7.07 -0.54 8.31
C VAL A 46 -7.01 -1.83 7.51
N SER A 47 -6.34 -1.78 6.37
CA SER A 47 -6.21 -2.93 5.48
C SER A 47 -5.44 -4.08 6.14
N LYS A 48 -5.92 -5.31 5.94
CA LYS A 48 -5.30 -6.55 6.39
C LYS A 48 -4.30 -7.14 5.38
N VAL A 49 -4.13 -6.48 4.22
CA VAL A 49 -3.33 -7.04 3.12
C VAL A 49 -2.17 -6.15 2.68
N LEU A 50 -2.07 -4.92 3.18
CA LEU A 50 -1.10 -3.94 2.67
C LEU A 50 0.18 -3.82 3.49
N GLY A 51 0.23 -4.36 4.70
CA GLY A 51 1.39 -4.24 5.57
C GLY A 51 1.68 -2.81 6.06
N LYS A 52 0.68 -1.93 6.07
CA LYS A 52 0.92 -0.53 6.41
C LYS A 52 0.70 -0.18 7.89
N HIS A 53 -0.37 -0.66 8.48
CA HIS A 53 -0.70 -0.39 9.89
C HIS A 53 -0.72 -1.69 10.72
N LEU A 54 -0.72 -2.81 10.03
CA LEU A 54 -0.70 -4.16 10.58
C LEU A 54 0.43 -4.95 9.91
N PRO A 55 1.17 -5.76 10.67
CA PRO A 55 2.01 -6.80 10.08
C PRO A 55 1.13 -7.78 9.29
N VAL A 56 1.56 -8.12 8.07
CA VAL A 56 0.84 -9.03 7.18
C VAL A 56 1.79 -10.06 6.57
N GLU A 57 1.26 -11.18 6.14
CA GLU A 57 2.01 -12.11 5.30
C GLU A 57 2.19 -11.51 3.90
N PRO A 58 3.40 -11.53 3.31
CA PRO A 58 3.62 -11.00 1.95
C PRO A 58 2.72 -11.60 0.88
N ALA A 59 2.31 -12.86 1.04
CA ALA A 59 1.37 -13.56 0.16
C ALA A 59 0.00 -12.88 0.07
N ALA A 60 -0.47 -12.25 1.16
CA ALA A 60 -1.74 -11.54 1.18
C ALA A 60 -1.76 -10.32 0.24
N LEU A 61 -0.64 -9.58 0.15
CA LEU A 61 -0.51 -8.46 -0.78
C LEU A 61 -0.59 -8.94 -2.24
N LEU A 62 0.09 -10.03 -2.58
CA LEU A 62 0.05 -10.60 -3.93
C LEU A 62 -1.35 -11.13 -4.28
N ALA A 63 -1.99 -11.82 -3.34
CA ALA A 63 -3.35 -12.33 -3.53
C ALA A 63 -4.37 -11.20 -3.74
N ALA A 64 -4.27 -10.09 -2.99
CA ALA A 64 -5.12 -8.93 -3.16
C ALA A 64 -4.93 -8.29 -4.55
N GLY A 65 -3.68 -8.13 -5.00
CA GLY A 65 -3.37 -7.64 -6.35
C GLY A 65 -3.95 -8.55 -7.44
N LYS A 66 -3.80 -9.88 -7.29
CA LYS A 66 -4.33 -10.85 -8.26
C LYS A 66 -5.86 -10.85 -8.31
N LEU A 67 -6.53 -10.77 -7.16
CA LEU A 67 -8.00 -10.70 -7.12
C LEU A 67 -8.54 -9.41 -7.77
N LEU A 68 -7.85 -8.28 -7.60
CA LEU A 68 -8.20 -7.04 -8.32
C LEU A 68 -7.98 -7.19 -9.83
N ALA A 69 -6.90 -7.83 -10.27
CA ALA A 69 -6.67 -8.12 -11.67
C ALA A 69 -7.76 -9.03 -12.26
N LEU A 70 -8.14 -10.10 -11.56
CA LEU A 70 -9.25 -10.99 -11.94
C LEU A 70 -10.58 -10.22 -12.03
N ALA A 71 -10.86 -9.35 -11.06
CA ALA A 71 -12.06 -8.52 -11.06
C ALA A 71 -12.09 -7.54 -12.23
N TRP A 72 -10.96 -6.99 -12.63
CA TRP A 72 -10.83 -6.10 -13.78
C TRP A 72 -11.08 -6.82 -15.11
N LEU A 73 -10.61 -8.07 -15.21
CA LEU A 73 -10.78 -8.94 -16.37
C LEU A 73 -12.13 -9.69 -16.37
N ASP A 74 -12.98 -9.45 -15.37
CA ASP A 74 -14.24 -10.17 -15.15
C ASP A 74 -14.09 -11.70 -15.12
N GLN A 75 -12.96 -12.18 -14.53
CA GLN A 75 -12.63 -13.60 -14.40
C GLN A 75 -12.96 -14.14 -13.00
N LYS A 76 -13.11 -15.45 -12.91
CA LYS A 76 -13.33 -16.17 -11.64
C LYS A 76 -12.01 -16.47 -10.94
N ASP A 77 -12.06 -16.61 -9.64
CA ASP A 77 -10.94 -17.08 -8.82
C ASP A 77 -10.85 -18.61 -8.82
N GLU A 78 -10.40 -19.21 -9.92
CA GLU A 78 -10.27 -20.67 -10.05
C GLU A 78 -9.08 -21.23 -9.25
N GLN A 79 -8.13 -20.38 -8.91
CA GLN A 79 -6.90 -20.76 -8.19
C GLN A 79 -6.98 -20.54 -6.67
N GLY A 80 -8.10 -20.01 -6.16
CA GLY A 80 -8.33 -19.87 -4.72
C GLY A 80 -7.53 -18.78 -4.03
N TRP A 81 -7.22 -17.67 -4.72
CA TRP A 81 -6.53 -16.51 -4.15
C TRP A 81 -7.30 -15.90 -2.97
N ALA A 82 -8.63 -15.89 -3.03
CA ALA A 82 -9.47 -15.42 -1.93
C ALA A 82 -9.28 -16.24 -0.65
N GLY A 83 -8.94 -17.51 -0.76
CA GLY A 83 -8.63 -18.39 0.38
C GLY A 83 -7.44 -17.88 1.20
N ILE A 84 -6.45 -17.24 0.55
CA ILE A 84 -5.30 -16.64 1.22
C ILE A 84 -5.76 -15.48 2.10
N LEU A 85 -6.61 -14.58 1.56
CA LEU A 85 -7.11 -13.42 2.32
C LEU A 85 -8.02 -13.83 3.49
N LYS A 86 -8.78 -14.91 3.32
CA LYS A 86 -9.64 -15.46 4.38
C LYS A 86 -8.85 -16.20 5.47
N GLY A 87 -7.56 -16.45 5.27
CA GLY A 87 -6.76 -17.31 6.16
C GLY A 87 -7.18 -18.78 6.14
N SER A 88 -7.97 -19.19 5.14
CA SER A 88 -8.43 -20.57 4.98
C SER A 88 -7.45 -21.46 4.21
N THR A 89 -6.48 -20.85 3.54
CA THR A 89 -5.42 -21.52 2.78
C THR A 89 -4.07 -21.00 3.24
N ALA A 90 -3.34 -21.80 3.98
CA ALA A 90 -1.93 -21.55 4.26
C ALA A 90 -1.13 -22.00 3.04
N SER A 91 -0.57 -21.06 2.31
CA SER A 91 0.31 -21.34 1.17
C SER A 91 1.65 -20.66 1.39
N PRO A 92 2.77 -21.41 1.32
CA PRO A 92 4.09 -20.80 1.34
C PRO A 92 4.20 -19.72 0.27
N PHE A 93 4.91 -18.65 0.59
CA PHE A 93 5.07 -17.52 -0.34
C PHE A 93 5.61 -17.97 -1.71
N SER A 94 6.53 -18.94 -1.74
CA SER A 94 7.08 -19.49 -2.99
C SER A 94 6.00 -20.08 -3.90
N GLU A 95 5.04 -20.83 -3.36
CA GLU A 95 3.94 -21.39 -4.14
C GLU A 95 2.99 -20.30 -4.65
N VAL A 96 2.70 -19.28 -3.82
CA VAL A 96 1.88 -18.14 -4.22
C VAL A 96 2.57 -17.35 -5.33
N TRP A 97 3.88 -17.15 -5.21
CA TRP A 97 4.68 -16.48 -6.21
C TRP A 97 4.72 -17.26 -7.53
N ASP A 98 4.99 -18.57 -7.48
CA ASP A 98 5.05 -19.41 -8.68
C ASP A 98 3.69 -19.45 -9.40
N ARG A 99 2.58 -19.50 -8.67
CA ARG A 99 1.23 -19.37 -9.26
C ARG A 99 1.04 -18.03 -9.95
N LEU A 100 1.51 -16.94 -9.34
CA LEU A 100 1.43 -15.59 -9.94
C LEU A 100 2.23 -15.53 -11.23
N GLU A 101 3.47 -16.04 -11.23
CA GLU A 101 4.34 -16.03 -12.42
C GLU A 101 3.74 -16.79 -13.59
N HIS A 102 3.09 -17.93 -13.34
CA HIS A 102 2.47 -18.76 -14.38
C HIS A 102 1.06 -18.32 -14.80
N SER A 103 0.49 -17.33 -14.12
CA SER A 103 -0.88 -16.84 -14.39
C SER A 103 -0.94 -15.35 -14.76
N ARG A 104 0.14 -14.79 -15.29
CA ARG A 104 0.16 -13.41 -15.80
C ARG A 104 -0.65 -13.26 -17.06
N TYR A 105 -1.17 -12.08 -17.27
CA TYR A 105 -1.93 -11.70 -18.44
C TYR A 105 -1.10 -10.80 -19.34
N SER A 106 -1.02 -11.10 -20.63
CA SER A 106 -0.31 -10.24 -21.59
C SER A 106 -1.27 -9.21 -22.18
N LEU A 107 -0.93 -7.93 -22.06
CA LEU A 107 -1.66 -6.84 -22.69
C LEU A 107 -1.10 -6.56 -24.07
N GLY A 108 -2.00 -6.41 -25.06
CA GLY A 108 -1.65 -6.01 -26.43
C GLY A 108 -1.64 -4.48 -26.60
N MET A 109 -1.28 -4.04 -27.78
CA MET A 109 -1.20 -2.60 -28.15
C MET A 109 -2.54 -1.86 -27.97
N GLU A 110 -3.67 -2.54 -28.25
CA GLU A 110 -5.01 -1.94 -28.14
C GLU A 110 -5.46 -1.74 -26.69
N ASP A 111 -4.83 -2.49 -25.76
CA ASP A 111 -5.11 -2.43 -24.33
C ASP A 111 -3.94 -1.87 -23.52
N ARG A 112 -2.98 -1.21 -24.18
CA ARG A 112 -1.81 -0.60 -23.53
C ARG A 112 -2.23 0.21 -22.32
N ALA A 113 -1.74 -0.18 -21.14
CA ALA A 113 -2.19 0.34 -19.86
C ALA A 113 -1.06 0.88 -18.98
N LEU A 114 -1.31 2.05 -18.39
CA LEU A 114 -0.53 2.53 -17.26
C LEU A 114 -1.22 2.12 -15.95
N PHE A 115 -0.53 1.36 -15.11
CA PHE A 115 -0.93 1.13 -13.72
C PHE A 115 -0.33 2.20 -12.83
N LEU A 116 -1.15 2.88 -12.04
CA LEU A 116 -0.74 4.00 -11.23
C LEU A 116 -1.19 3.81 -9.77
N GLY A 117 -0.22 3.73 -8.85
CA GLY A 117 -0.49 3.59 -7.41
C GLY A 117 -0.51 4.92 -6.68
N PHE A 118 -1.49 5.11 -5.79
CA PHE A 118 -1.51 6.29 -4.92
C PHE A 118 -0.59 6.12 -3.71
N ALA A 119 0.30 7.07 -3.50
CA ALA A 119 1.03 7.20 -2.26
C ALA A 119 0.07 7.65 -1.13
N GLU A 120 0.21 7.16 0.02
CA GLU A 120 1.27 6.34 0.57
C GLU A 120 0.88 4.85 0.56
N THR A 121 -0.39 4.54 0.81
CA THR A 121 -0.90 3.21 1.17
C THR A 121 -0.92 2.25 -0.01
N ALA A 122 -1.31 2.74 -1.19
CA ALA A 122 -1.59 1.86 -2.32
C ALA A 122 -0.39 1.61 -3.25
N THR A 123 0.81 2.11 -2.97
CA THR A 123 2.00 1.83 -3.80
C THR A 123 2.27 0.33 -3.92
N GLY A 124 2.22 -0.39 -2.79
CA GLY A 124 2.41 -1.84 -2.77
C GLY A 124 1.30 -2.59 -3.49
N LEU A 125 0.04 -2.19 -3.29
CA LEU A 125 -1.12 -2.83 -3.93
C LEU A 125 -1.10 -2.66 -5.45
N ALA A 126 -0.86 -1.43 -5.90
CA ALA A 126 -0.82 -1.12 -7.32
C ALA A 126 0.30 -1.88 -8.04
N ARG A 127 1.44 -2.03 -7.37
CA ARG A 127 2.53 -2.83 -7.90
C ARG A 127 2.18 -4.32 -7.94
N ALA A 128 1.49 -4.85 -6.92
CA ALA A 128 0.99 -6.23 -6.92
C ALA A 128 -0.02 -6.48 -8.04
N VAL A 129 -0.88 -5.50 -8.35
CA VAL A 129 -1.77 -5.55 -9.52
C VAL A 129 -0.95 -5.54 -10.81
N ALA A 130 -0.01 -4.59 -10.98
CA ALA A 130 0.82 -4.46 -12.17
C ALA A 130 1.62 -5.75 -12.45
N ASP A 131 2.11 -6.40 -11.41
CA ASP A 131 2.86 -7.68 -11.54
C ASP A 131 1.99 -8.87 -11.99
N CYS A 132 0.67 -8.70 -12.09
CA CYS A 132 -0.21 -9.67 -12.74
C CYS A 132 -0.21 -9.58 -14.28
N PHE A 133 0.47 -8.58 -14.85
CA PHE A 133 0.45 -8.28 -16.27
C PHE A 133 1.86 -8.22 -16.86
N ASP A 134 1.93 -8.53 -18.16
CA ASP A 134 3.09 -8.40 -19.03
C ASP A 134 2.69 -7.71 -20.35
N GLY A 135 3.63 -7.52 -21.26
CA GLY A 135 3.39 -6.94 -22.60
C GLY A 135 3.32 -5.42 -22.57
N GLU A 136 2.30 -4.86 -23.17
CA GLU A 136 2.13 -3.42 -23.37
C GLU A 136 1.58 -2.72 -22.12
N MET A 137 2.39 -2.73 -21.07
CA MET A 137 2.05 -2.11 -19.81
C MET A 137 3.23 -1.35 -19.20
N ALA A 138 2.91 -0.36 -18.38
CA ALA A 138 3.86 0.29 -17.50
C ALA A 138 3.25 0.54 -16.12
N TYR A 139 4.13 0.81 -15.16
CA TYR A 139 3.76 1.12 -13.78
C TYR A 139 4.48 2.38 -13.29
N ILE A 140 3.82 3.16 -12.47
CA ILE A 140 4.37 4.26 -11.70
C ILE A 140 3.55 4.45 -10.42
N SER A 141 4.16 4.96 -9.35
CA SER A 141 3.42 5.48 -8.20
C SER A 141 3.45 6.99 -8.13
N THR A 142 2.40 7.60 -7.56
CA THR A 142 2.52 8.95 -7.04
C THR A 142 3.45 8.96 -5.85
N THR A 143 3.93 10.13 -5.47
CA THR A 143 4.77 10.30 -4.28
C THR A 143 4.48 11.62 -3.60
N ARG A 144 4.75 11.69 -2.31
CA ARG A 144 4.74 12.94 -1.54
C ARG A 144 6.11 13.64 -1.53
N VAL A 145 7.09 13.02 -2.19
CA VAL A 145 8.46 13.49 -2.25
C VAL A 145 8.65 14.52 -3.33
N ASP A 146 9.32 15.62 -2.97
CA ASP A 146 9.80 16.59 -3.94
C ASP A 146 11.18 16.18 -4.48
N ARG A 147 11.29 16.11 -5.82
CA ARG A 147 12.55 15.82 -6.51
C ARG A 147 13.07 17.13 -7.13
N ALA A 148 14.20 17.59 -6.65
CA ALA A 148 14.84 18.80 -7.18
C ALA A 148 15.08 18.68 -8.69
N GLY A 149 14.66 19.71 -9.43
CA GLY A 149 14.89 19.81 -10.89
C GLY A 149 13.91 19.03 -11.77
N ALA A 150 12.88 18.39 -11.21
CA ALA A 150 11.83 17.73 -11.98
C ALA A 150 10.49 18.49 -11.85
N SER A 151 9.71 18.52 -12.93
CA SER A 151 8.38 19.16 -12.96
C SER A 151 7.29 18.10 -12.95
N PRO A 152 6.73 17.76 -11.77
CA PRO A 152 5.67 16.76 -11.66
C PRO A 152 4.29 17.33 -12.02
N LEU A 153 3.35 16.46 -12.38
CA LEU A 153 1.93 16.75 -12.20
C LEU A 153 1.64 16.77 -10.70
N THR A 154 1.03 17.84 -10.22
CA THR A 154 0.71 18.02 -8.79
C THR A 154 -0.79 18.08 -8.56
N PHE A 155 -1.26 17.47 -7.47
CA PHE A 155 -2.66 17.55 -7.04
C PHE A 155 -2.75 17.33 -5.53
N ASP A 156 -3.76 17.93 -4.89
CA ASP A 156 -3.91 17.90 -3.44
C ASP A 156 -4.98 16.90 -3.00
N GLU A 157 -4.78 16.27 -1.84
CA GLU A 157 -5.81 15.50 -1.17
C GLU A 157 -6.93 16.41 -0.66
N ALA A 158 -8.19 15.99 -0.88
CA ALA A 158 -9.36 16.80 -0.52
C ALA A 158 -9.61 16.90 1.00
N HIS A 159 -9.03 16.02 1.83
CA HIS A 159 -9.43 15.82 3.24
C HIS A 159 -8.28 15.71 4.24
N SER A 160 -7.05 15.95 3.86
CA SER A 160 -5.92 15.99 4.78
C SER A 160 -5.26 17.37 4.77
N HIS A 161 -4.56 17.74 5.86
CA HIS A 161 -3.78 18.97 5.90
C HIS A 161 -2.81 19.03 4.71
N ALA A 162 -3.28 19.59 3.60
CA ALA A 162 -2.64 19.90 2.33
C ALA A 162 -1.38 19.05 2.03
N ARG A 163 -1.55 17.75 1.79
CA ARG A 163 -0.45 16.92 1.30
C ARG A 163 -0.56 16.83 -0.21
N THR A 164 0.36 17.49 -0.87
CA THR A 164 0.47 17.50 -2.33
C THR A 164 1.02 16.16 -2.82
N HIS A 165 0.28 15.49 -3.67
CA HIS A 165 0.77 14.36 -4.47
C HIS A 165 1.54 14.87 -5.67
N ARG A 166 2.58 14.15 -6.05
CA ARG A 166 3.40 14.41 -7.22
C ARG A 166 3.46 13.16 -8.08
N LEU A 167 3.36 13.34 -9.38
CA LEU A 167 3.52 12.29 -10.37
C LEU A 167 4.58 12.72 -11.39
N TYR A 168 5.70 12.02 -11.41
CA TYR A 168 6.85 12.33 -12.26
C TYR A 168 6.75 11.59 -13.59
N LEU A 169 5.86 12.06 -14.46
CA LEU A 169 5.73 11.59 -15.85
C LEU A 169 6.21 12.65 -16.82
N ASP A 170 7.03 12.24 -17.79
CA ASP A 170 7.42 13.11 -18.90
C ASP A 170 6.22 13.31 -19.84
N PRO A 171 5.78 14.56 -20.12
CA PRO A 171 4.74 14.84 -21.10
C PRO A 171 5.00 14.26 -22.50
N HIS A 172 6.26 14.02 -22.83
CA HIS A 172 6.69 13.50 -24.13
C HIS A 172 7.11 12.02 -24.10
N ASP A 173 6.81 11.30 -23.00
CA ASP A 173 7.17 9.89 -22.90
C ASP A 173 6.47 9.07 -23.99
N PRO A 174 7.23 8.27 -24.79
CA PRO A 174 6.66 7.50 -25.90
C PRO A 174 5.62 6.47 -25.48
N PHE A 175 5.72 5.92 -24.26
CA PHE A 175 4.72 5.01 -23.74
C PHE A 175 3.41 5.76 -23.51
N MET A 176 3.47 6.95 -22.92
CA MET A 176 2.29 7.78 -22.64
C MET A 176 1.61 8.28 -23.91
N ALA A 177 2.37 8.60 -24.95
CA ALA A 177 1.83 9.01 -26.26
C ALA A 177 0.96 7.92 -26.92
N ALA A 178 1.21 6.65 -26.61
CA ALA A 178 0.46 5.51 -27.16
C ALA A 178 -0.41 4.81 -26.09
N CYS A 179 -0.49 5.35 -24.87
CA CYS A 179 -1.26 4.77 -23.77
C CYS A 179 -2.75 4.84 -24.04
N GLN A 180 -3.46 3.72 -23.92
CA GLN A 180 -4.88 3.62 -24.20
C GLN A 180 -5.75 3.81 -22.97
N GLN A 181 -5.24 3.44 -21.80
CA GLN A 181 -5.96 3.50 -20.54
C GLN A 181 -5.05 3.66 -19.34
N VAL A 182 -5.60 4.24 -18.28
CA VAL A 182 -4.92 4.33 -16.97
C VAL A 182 -5.73 3.62 -15.91
N VAL A 183 -5.08 2.73 -15.18
CA VAL A 183 -5.63 2.01 -14.03
C VAL A 183 -5.06 2.64 -12.77
N LEU A 184 -5.88 3.43 -12.07
CA LEU A 184 -5.53 4.08 -10.80
C LEU A 184 -5.91 3.15 -9.66
N VAL A 185 -4.94 2.80 -8.82
CA VAL A 185 -5.12 1.84 -7.74
C VAL A 185 -5.01 2.53 -6.39
N ASP A 186 -6.02 2.31 -5.53
CA ASP A 186 -6.03 2.78 -4.14
C ASP A 186 -6.57 1.69 -3.20
N ASP A 187 -6.47 1.87 -1.90
CA ASP A 187 -7.05 0.93 -0.93
C ASP A 187 -8.56 1.14 -0.75
N GLU A 188 -9.02 2.39 -0.75
CA GLU A 188 -10.43 2.73 -0.56
C GLU A 188 -10.85 3.88 -1.46
N LEU A 189 -12.03 3.76 -2.06
CA LEU A 189 -12.68 4.84 -2.79
C LEU A 189 -13.83 5.41 -1.95
N THR A 190 -13.72 6.69 -1.56
CA THR A 190 -14.76 7.43 -0.85
C THR A 190 -15.42 8.43 -1.79
N THR A 191 -15.06 9.70 -1.72
CA THR A 191 -15.56 10.71 -2.67
C THR A 191 -14.94 10.61 -4.05
N GLY A 192 -13.76 9.99 -4.16
CA GLY A 192 -12.97 9.88 -5.38
C GLY A 192 -12.32 11.18 -5.87
N ASN A 193 -12.47 12.29 -5.14
CA ASN A 193 -12.05 13.61 -5.59
C ASN A 193 -10.55 13.68 -5.94
N THR A 194 -9.70 13.02 -5.18
CA THR A 194 -8.24 12.98 -5.43
C THR A 194 -7.95 12.29 -6.77
N ALA A 195 -8.53 11.11 -7.00
CA ALA A 195 -8.38 10.38 -8.25
C ALA A 195 -8.96 11.15 -9.45
N LEU A 196 -10.13 11.76 -9.27
CA LEU A 196 -10.78 12.53 -10.33
C LEU A 196 -9.99 13.80 -10.71
N ARG A 197 -9.28 14.45 -9.78
CA ARG A 197 -8.35 15.54 -10.10
C ARG A 197 -7.18 15.06 -10.94
N LEU A 198 -6.60 13.92 -10.62
CA LEU A 198 -5.52 13.34 -11.41
C LEU A 198 -6.01 12.92 -12.80
N ILE A 199 -7.20 12.31 -12.92
CA ILE A 199 -7.83 11.94 -14.20
C ILE A 199 -7.96 13.17 -15.11
N ARG A 200 -8.44 14.31 -14.59
CA ARG A 200 -8.53 15.56 -15.36
C ARG A 200 -7.16 15.99 -15.92
N GLN A 201 -6.11 15.93 -15.12
CA GLN A 201 -4.76 16.29 -15.56
C GLN A 201 -4.22 15.32 -16.61
N LEU A 202 -4.37 13.99 -16.39
CA LEU A 202 -3.93 12.98 -17.34
C LEU A 202 -4.68 13.08 -18.67
N HIS A 203 -5.98 13.33 -18.63
CA HIS A 203 -6.76 13.59 -19.83
C HIS A 203 -6.29 14.85 -20.57
N ALA A 204 -6.08 15.95 -19.85
CA ALA A 204 -5.65 17.22 -20.42
C ALA A 204 -4.25 17.16 -21.07
N VAL A 205 -3.30 16.43 -20.43
CA VAL A 205 -1.91 16.35 -20.88
C VAL A 205 -1.71 15.30 -21.97
N TYR A 206 -2.33 14.13 -21.81
CA TYR A 206 -2.07 12.96 -22.67
C TYR A 206 -3.25 12.54 -23.55
N GLY A 207 -4.42 13.17 -23.42
CA GLY A 207 -5.60 12.83 -24.22
C GLY A 207 -6.25 11.48 -23.87
N ILE A 208 -5.87 10.85 -22.76
CA ILE A 208 -6.37 9.53 -22.33
C ILE A 208 -7.87 9.63 -22.04
N ARG A 209 -8.64 8.66 -22.51
CA ARG A 209 -10.12 8.64 -22.37
C ARG A 209 -10.66 7.47 -21.58
N ARG A 210 -9.90 6.40 -21.36
CA ARG A 210 -10.32 5.24 -20.59
C ARG A 210 -9.57 5.21 -19.25
N PHE A 211 -10.32 5.21 -18.15
CA PHE A 211 -9.77 5.15 -16.79
C PHE A 211 -10.46 4.05 -16.00
N THR A 212 -9.69 3.39 -15.16
CA THR A 212 -10.21 2.47 -14.14
C THR A 212 -9.78 2.94 -12.76
N LEU A 213 -10.73 3.08 -11.84
CA LEU A 213 -10.46 3.21 -10.41
C LEU A 213 -10.55 1.81 -9.80
N MET A 214 -9.44 1.30 -9.31
CA MET A 214 -9.33 -0.06 -8.79
C MET A 214 -9.01 0.00 -7.30
N VAL A 215 -9.90 -0.56 -6.45
CA VAL A 215 -9.80 -0.44 -5.00
C VAL A 215 -10.18 -1.73 -4.27
N LEU A 216 -9.71 -1.90 -3.04
CA LEU A 216 -10.20 -3.00 -2.20
C LEU A 216 -11.65 -2.76 -1.79
N VAL A 217 -11.98 -1.51 -1.41
CA VAL A 217 -13.30 -1.12 -0.91
C VAL A 217 -13.80 0.13 -1.64
N ASP A 218 -14.99 0.02 -2.28
CA ASP A 218 -15.70 1.15 -2.89
C ASP A 218 -16.88 1.57 -2.00
N ASN A 219 -16.73 2.72 -1.35
CA ASN A 219 -17.78 3.38 -0.56
C ASN A 219 -18.31 4.64 -1.26
N SER A 220 -18.08 4.79 -2.57
CA SER A 220 -18.44 5.99 -3.31
C SER A 220 -19.89 5.96 -3.80
N GLU A 221 -20.55 7.12 -3.79
CA GLU A 221 -21.88 7.32 -4.38
C GLU A 221 -21.83 7.48 -5.93
N GLY A 222 -20.64 7.73 -6.47
CA GLY A 222 -20.40 7.84 -7.91
C GLY A 222 -20.93 9.11 -8.58
N GLY A 223 -21.51 10.07 -7.84
CA GLY A 223 -22.05 11.32 -8.43
C GLY A 223 -20.97 12.15 -9.11
N ASN A 224 -19.88 12.44 -8.39
CA ASN A 224 -18.76 13.24 -8.90
C ASN A 224 -18.10 12.59 -10.14
N ARG A 225 -18.00 11.26 -10.14
CA ARG A 225 -17.45 10.49 -11.26
C ARG A 225 -18.29 10.70 -12.52
N ARG A 226 -19.62 10.50 -12.44
CA ARG A 226 -20.54 10.69 -13.60
C ARG A 226 -20.50 12.10 -14.15
N ALA A 227 -20.37 13.10 -13.29
CA ALA A 227 -20.25 14.49 -13.73
C ALA A 227 -18.98 14.72 -14.57
N ILE A 228 -17.86 14.15 -14.18
CA ILE A 228 -16.58 14.27 -14.91
C ILE A 228 -16.62 13.45 -16.22
N GLU A 229 -17.20 12.26 -16.23
CA GLU A 229 -17.40 11.47 -17.44
C GLU A 229 -18.18 12.26 -18.52
N GLN A 230 -19.25 12.92 -18.10
CA GLN A 230 -20.06 13.75 -18.99
C GLN A 230 -19.32 15.02 -19.45
N GLU A 231 -18.63 15.69 -18.53
CA GLU A 231 -17.91 16.93 -18.84
C GLU A 231 -16.76 16.72 -19.83
N LEU A 232 -15.98 15.66 -19.65
CA LEU A 232 -14.77 15.39 -20.44
C LEU A 232 -14.99 14.42 -21.61
N GLY A 233 -16.12 13.75 -21.68
CA GLY A 233 -16.38 12.70 -22.68
C GLY A 233 -15.45 11.50 -22.52
N ILE A 234 -15.19 11.08 -21.28
CA ILE A 234 -14.31 9.98 -20.93
C ILE A 234 -15.09 8.86 -20.23
N GLU A 235 -14.48 7.68 -20.14
CA GLU A 235 -15.01 6.53 -19.42
C GLU A 235 -14.21 6.31 -18.14
N ILE A 236 -14.90 6.15 -16.99
CA ILE A 236 -14.29 5.83 -15.70
C ILE A 236 -14.96 4.59 -15.11
N ARG A 237 -14.35 3.43 -15.29
CA ARG A 237 -14.79 2.17 -14.66
C ARG A 237 -14.33 2.11 -13.21
N VAL A 238 -15.18 1.58 -12.31
CA VAL A 238 -14.78 1.25 -10.92
C VAL A 238 -14.73 -0.26 -10.78
N VAL A 239 -13.62 -0.75 -10.24
CA VAL A 239 -13.40 -2.17 -9.92
C VAL A 239 -13.06 -2.26 -8.45
N SER A 240 -13.81 -3.07 -7.69
CA SER A 240 -13.59 -3.25 -6.25
C SER A 240 -13.81 -4.70 -5.83
N LEU A 241 -13.18 -5.12 -4.73
CA LEU A 241 -13.46 -6.42 -4.11
C LEU A 241 -14.70 -6.38 -3.22
N LEU A 242 -14.97 -5.22 -2.64
CA LEU A 242 -16.17 -4.94 -1.85
C LEU A 242 -16.73 -3.58 -2.24
N ARG A 243 -18.04 -3.53 -2.43
CA ARG A 243 -18.78 -2.28 -2.61
C ARG A 243 -19.82 -2.12 -1.53
N GLY A 244 -19.84 -0.95 -0.93
CA GLY A 244 -20.78 -0.63 0.14
C GLY A 244 -21.11 0.85 0.20
N HIS A 245 -21.88 1.18 1.22
CA HIS A 245 -22.24 2.55 1.59
C HIS A 245 -22.16 2.68 3.11
N ILE A 246 -21.54 3.74 3.59
CA ILE A 246 -21.50 4.04 5.03
C ILE A 246 -22.84 4.67 5.41
N ALA A 247 -23.72 3.85 6.00
CA ALA A 247 -25.06 4.27 6.34
C ALA A 247 -25.09 5.17 7.59
N GLN A 248 -24.22 4.88 8.56
CA GLN A 248 -24.17 5.62 9.82
C GLN A 248 -22.78 5.60 10.43
N VAL A 249 -22.37 6.73 11.00
CA VAL A 249 -21.20 6.85 11.87
C VAL A 249 -21.65 7.54 13.16
N ARG A 250 -21.43 6.89 14.30
CA ARG A 250 -21.62 7.48 15.62
C ARG A 250 -20.27 7.60 16.29
N THR A 251 -19.94 8.78 16.78
CA THR A 251 -18.71 9.06 17.52
C THR A 251 -19.02 9.32 18.98
N GLY A 252 -18.23 8.74 19.85
CA GLY A 252 -18.30 8.95 21.29
C GLY A 252 -17.02 9.57 21.84
N GLU A 253 -16.80 9.39 23.13
CA GLU A 253 -15.62 9.93 23.80
C GLU A 253 -14.37 9.11 23.48
N LEU A 254 -13.29 9.80 23.12
CA LEU A 254 -11.99 9.17 22.86
C LEU A 254 -11.24 9.01 24.19
N PRO A 255 -10.63 7.83 24.44
CA PRO A 255 -9.73 7.67 25.56
C PRO A 255 -8.47 8.54 25.37
N PRO A 256 -7.66 8.76 26.44
CA PRO A 256 -6.40 9.47 26.30
C PRO A 256 -5.48 8.81 25.27
N LEU A 257 -4.81 9.64 24.46
CA LEU A 257 -3.87 9.13 23.45
C LEU A 257 -2.69 8.43 24.12
N SER A 258 -2.50 7.16 23.83
CA SER A 258 -1.36 6.36 24.26
C SER A 258 -0.44 6.06 23.09
N LEU A 259 0.49 6.98 22.81
CA LEU A 259 1.49 6.83 21.76
C LEU A 259 2.87 7.09 22.35
N SER A 260 3.78 6.13 22.22
CA SER A 260 5.17 6.31 22.64
C SER A 260 5.86 7.32 21.72
N ASP A 261 6.63 8.26 22.29
CA ASP A 261 7.36 9.28 21.52
C ASP A 261 8.86 9.07 21.64
N TYR A 262 9.50 8.76 20.52
CA TYR A 262 10.95 8.56 20.40
C TYR A 262 11.65 9.68 19.64
N ARG A 263 10.93 10.74 19.25
CA ARG A 263 11.52 11.89 18.55
C ARG A 263 12.56 12.57 19.44
N GLY A 264 13.72 12.87 18.87
CA GLY A 264 14.84 13.44 19.60
C GLY A 264 15.52 12.51 20.59
N ALA A 265 15.06 11.25 20.77
CA ALA A 265 15.77 10.28 21.58
C ALA A 265 17.11 9.91 20.94
N ALA A 266 18.15 9.78 21.76
CA ALA A 266 19.42 9.24 21.30
C ALA A 266 19.27 7.75 20.99
N GLY A 267 19.49 7.37 19.75
CA GLY A 267 19.52 5.97 19.32
C GLY A 267 20.75 5.72 18.46
N GLU A 268 21.47 4.66 18.76
CA GLU A 268 22.56 4.22 17.89
C GLU A 268 22.00 3.60 16.63
N ALA A 269 22.38 4.14 15.48
CA ALA A 269 21.99 3.57 14.20
C ALA A 269 22.60 2.16 14.07
N PRO A 270 21.79 1.13 13.75
CA PRO A 270 22.32 -0.21 13.52
C PRO A 270 23.20 -0.25 12.27
N ALA A 271 23.94 -1.35 12.13
CA ALA A 271 24.79 -1.56 10.95
C ALA A 271 23.98 -1.47 9.65
N LEU A 272 24.48 -0.66 8.73
CA LEU A 272 23.93 -0.52 7.38
C LEU A 272 24.52 -1.56 6.45
N LEU A 273 23.68 -2.36 5.82
CA LEU A 273 24.03 -3.24 4.72
C LEU A 273 23.70 -2.50 3.41
N SER A 274 24.72 -2.06 2.72
CA SER A 274 24.58 -1.50 1.37
C SER A 274 24.74 -2.63 0.35
N LEU A 275 23.82 -2.73 -0.59
CA LEU A 275 23.83 -3.70 -1.68
C LEU A 275 23.93 -2.95 -3.02
N PRO A 276 25.14 -2.53 -3.44
CA PRO A 276 25.31 -1.67 -4.60
C PRO A 276 24.77 -2.32 -5.88
N GLY A 277 24.18 -1.51 -6.76
CA GLY A 277 23.57 -1.97 -8.01
C GLY A 277 22.17 -2.57 -7.85
N ASN A 278 21.61 -2.57 -6.64
CA ASN A 278 20.27 -3.06 -6.33
C ASN A 278 19.25 -1.93 -6.03
N ALA A 279 19.52 -0.71 -6.49
CA ALA A 279 18.57 0.39 -6.31
C ALA A 279 17.20 0.03 -6.91
N LEU A 280 16.16 0.19 -6.09
CA LEU A 280 14.77 -0.07 -6.44
C LEU A 280 13.95 1.20 -6.20
N SER A 281 13.13 1.59 -7.16
CA SER A 281 12.22 2.73 -6.99
C SER A 281 10.98 2.55 -7.86
N ASP A 282 9.83 2.87 -7.31
CA ASP A 282 8.53 2.83 -8.00
C ASP A 282 8.04 4.23 -8.44
N ARG A 283 8.86 5.26 -8.26
CA ARG A 283 8.50 6.67 -8.52
C ARG A 283 8.83 7.16 -9.93
N THR A 284 9.37 6.29 -10.76
CA THR A 284 9.63 6.54 -12.18
C THR A 284 8.87 5.53 -13.02
N LEU A 285 8.53 5.89 -14.26
CA LEU A 285 7.82 5.00 -15.16
C LEU A 285 8.61 3.73 -15.42
N GLN A 286 8.02 2.59 -15.12
CA GLN A 286 8.62 1.26 -15.23
C GLN A 286 7.88 0.44 -16.28
N SER A 287 8.57 0.02 -17.34
CA SER A 287 8.02 -0.93 -18.32
C SER A 287 7.88 -2.34 -17.74
N ALA A 288 7.15 -3.22 -18.40
CA ALA A 288 7.04 -4.63 -18.01
C ALA A 288 8.43 -5.30 -17.84
N SER A 289 9.39 -5.00 -18.72
CA SER A 289 10.76 -5.53 -18.62
C SER A 289 11.53 -4.96 -17.42
N ALA A 290 11.34 -3.67 -17.10
CA ALA A 290 11.94 -3.07 -15.91
C ALA A 290 11.37 -3.70 -14.63
N LEU A 291 10.05 -3.95 -14.59
CA LEU A 291 9.42 -4.65 -13.48
C LEU A 291 9.93 -6.08 -13.31
N ALA A 292 10.13 -6.81 -14.42
CA ALA A 292 10.73 -8.15 -14.40
C ALA A 292 12.15 -8.13 -13.82
N LEU A 293 12.96 -7.16 -14.20
CA LEU A 293 14.31 -6.97 -13.65
C LEU A 293 14.27 -6.67 -12.14
N GLN A 294 13.36 -5.81 -11.70
CA GLN A 294 13.19 -5.51 -10.26
C GLN A 294 12.81 -6.77 -9.47
N ARG A 295 11.91 -7.62 -9.98
CA ARG A 295 11.57 -8.91 -9.34
C ARG A 295 12.80 -9.82 -9.19
N THR A 296 13.61 -9.91 -10.23
CA THR A 296 14.87 -10.67 -10.20
C THR A 296 15.84 -10.10 -9.16
N ARG A 297 15.95 -8.78 -9.06
CA ARG A 297 16.76 -8.10 -8.02
C ARG A 297 16.25 -8.41 -6.62
N CYS A 298 14.94 -8.34 -6.37
CA CYS A 298 14.35 -8.70 -5.07
C CYS A 298 14.72 -10.13 -4.65
N ARG A 299 14.65 -11.10 -5.58
CA ARG A 299 15.06 -12.49 -5.32
C ARG A 299 16.56 -12.60 -5.04
N SER A 300 17.42 -11.89 -5.78
CA SER A 300 18.86 -11.83 -5.53
C SER A 300 19.18 -11.25 -4.17
N ILE A 301 18.52 -10.15 -3.78
CA ILE A 301 18.68 -9.53 -2.46
C ILE A 301 18.28 -10.52 -1.35
N ALA A 302 17.14 -11.19 -1.50
CA ALA A 302 16.72 -12.21 -0.54
C ALA A 302 17.74 -13.34 -0.40
N THR A 303 18.34 -13.79 -1.50
CA THR A 303 19.41 -14.80 -1.48
C THR A 303 20.65 -14.30 -0.72
N GLN A 304 21.00 -13.02 -0.86
CA GLN A 304 22.15 -12.41 -0.15
C GLN A 304 21.85 -12.23 1.36
N LEU A 305 20.61 -11.92 1.72
CA LEU A 305 20.20 -11.82 3.12
C LEU A 305 20.12 -13.18 3.80
N GLY A 306 19.87 -14.22 3.01
CA GLY A 306 19.63 -15.58 3.49
C GLY A 306 18.20 -15.81 3.96
N PRO A 307 17.83 -17.08 4.22
CA PRO A 307 16.51 -17.41 4.72
C PRO A 307 16.28 -16.85 6.12
N ALA A 308 15.04 -16.50 6.43
CA ALA A 308 14.65 -16.17 7.80
C ALA A 308 14.97 -17.37 8.71
N PRO A 309 15.61 -17.14 9.87
CA PRO A 309 15.92 -18.24 10.77
C PRO A 309 14.64 -18.99 11.18
N SER A 310 14.66 -20.31 11.04
CA SER A 310 13.48 -21.15 11.32
C SER A 310 13.00 -21.11 12.77
N GLU A 311 13.89 -20.70 13.69
CA GLU A 311 13.64 -20.62 15.13
C GLU A 311 13.33 -19.21 15.61
N THR A 312 13.41 -18.21 14.72
CA THR A 312 13.21 -16.80 15.09
C THR A 312 12.17 -16.14 14.19
N SER A 313 11.23 -15.46 14.82
CA SER A 313 10.30 -14.60 14.08
C SER A 313 11.03 -13.32 13.67
N THR A 314 11.10 -13.03 12.37
CA THR A 314 11.72 -11.83 11.82
C THR A 314 10.63 -10.87 11.32
N LEU A 315 10.70 -9.60 11.76
CA LEU A 315 9.88 -8.52 11.26
C LEU A 315 10.61 -7.81 10.10
N TYR A 316 10.00 -7.80 8.93
CA TYR A 316 10.49 -7.05 7.77
C TYR A 316 9.74 -5.73 7.65
N LEU A 317 10.46 -4.62 7.55
CA LEU A 317 9.91 -3.27 7.54
C LEU A 317 10.30 -2.53 6.26
N GLY A 318 9.32 -1.92 5.60
CA GLY A 318 9.58 -0.91 4.57
C GLY A 318 9.50 0.50 5.15
N ALA A 319 10.32 1.44 4.67
CA ALA A 319 10.25 2.84 5.06
C ALA A 319 9.22 3.60 4.20
N GLY A 320 8.21 4.20 4.82
CA GLY A 320 7.26 5.10 4.18
C GLY A 320 6.51 4.48 2.98
N GLU A 321 6.77 5.01 1.79
CA GLU A 321 6.18 4.58 0.52
C GLU A 321 6.84 3.32 -0.07
N PHE A 322 7.98 2.90 0.47
CA PHE A 322 8.75 1.76 -0.02
C PHE A 322 8.18 0.45 0.54
N ILE A 323 7.15 -0.07 -0.12
CA ILE A 323 6.32 -1.19 0.40
C ILE A 323 6.55 -2.48 -0.40
N TYR A 324 6.42 -2.45 -1.72
CA TYR A 324 6.35 -3.66 -2.53
C TYR A 324 7.64 -4.49 -2.54
N ALA A 325 8.77 -3.86 -2.85
CA ALA A 325 10.04 -4.57 -2.91
C ALA A 325 10.43 -5.18 -1.54
N PRO A 326 10.31 -4.46 -0.40
CA PRO A 326 10.46 -5.06 0.92
C PRO A 326 9.54 -6.25 1.20
N ALA A 327 8.26 -6.17 0.77
CA ALA A 327 7.32 -7.29 0.92
C ALA A 327 7.76 -8.51 0.10
N LEU A 328 8.18 -8.33 -1.15
CA LEU A 328 8.71 -9.44 -1.98
C LEU A 328 9.97 -10.06 -1.37
N ILE A 329 10.93 -9.23 -0.97
CA ILE A 329 12.18 -9.69 -0.35
C ILE A 329 11.87 -10.49 0.91
N SER A 330 10.98 -9.97 1.78
CA SER A 330 10.50 -10.68 2.95
C SER A 330 9.95 -12.06 2.59
N GLY A 331 9.08 -12.13 1.60
CA GLY A 331 8.48 -13.40 1.16
C GLY A 331 9.53 -14.38 0.62
N PHE A 332 10.49 -13.94 -0.19
CA PHE A 332 11.58 -14.77 -0.68
C PHE A 332 12.54 -15.23 0.41
N CYS A 333 12.69 -14.48 1.50
CA CYS A 333 13.41 -14.93 2.69
C CYS A 333 12.61 -15.93 3.54
N GLY A 334 11.36 -16.24 3.19
CA GLY A 334 10.46 -17.06 4.02
C GLY A 334 9.89 -16.31 5.22
N GLY A 335 9.85 -14.97 5.17
CA GLY A 335 9.30 -14.14 6.23
C GLY A 335 7.77 -14.21 6.30
N HIS A 336 7.24 -14.28 7.51
CA HIS A 336 5.80 -14.34 7.78
C HIS A 336 5.20 -12.99 8.18
N ALA A 337 6.02 -11.98 8.44
CA ALA A 337 5.57 -10.68 8.91
C ALA A 337 6.28 -9.55 8.15
N PHE A 338 5.55 -8.93 7.23
CA PHE A 338 5.93 -7.69 6.57
C PHE A 338 5.09 -6.53 7.11
N HIS A 339 5.73 -5.40 7.36
CA HIS A 339 5.09 -4.17 7.83
C HIS A 339 5.78 -2.95 7.21
N SER A 340 5.21 -1.75 7.33
CA SER A 340 5.87 -0.52 6.91
C SER A 340 5.65 0.61 7.92
N THR A 341 6.59 1.56 7.95
CA THR A 341 6.37 2.83 8.63
C THR A 341 5.37 3.67 7.86
N THR A 342 4.74 4.64 8.52
CA THR A 342 3.72 5.48 7.90
C THR A 342 3.81 6.92 8.41
N GLN A 343 3.26 7.85 7.64
CA GLN A 343 3.07 9.24 8.04
C GLN A 343 1.67 9.51 8.61
N SER A 344 0.78 8.50 8.57
CA SER A 344 -0.61 8.65 8.99
C SER A 344 -0.76 8.52 10.51
N PRO A 345 -1.14 9.58 11.23
CA PRO A 345 -1.43 9.48 12.65
C PRO A 345 -2.77 8.76 12.85
N VAL A 346 -2.72 7.60 13.52
CA VAL A 346 -3.89 6.81 13.91
C VAL A 346 -3.93 6.70 15.42
N PHE A 347 -5.13 6.64 15.99
CA PHE A 347 -5.34 6.59 17.43
C PHE A 347 -5.27 5.14 17.93
N PRO A 348 -4.25 4.76 18.75
CA PRO A 348 -4.22 3.44 19.35
C PRO A 348 -5.29 3.30 20.44
N MET A 349 -6.08 2.23 20.36
CA MET A 349 -7.14 1.95 21.32
C MET A 349 -7.37 0.44 21.45
N ALA A 350 -7.64 -0.03 22.66
CA ALA A 350 -8.02 -1.43 22.88
C ALA A 350 -9.27 -1.80 22.06
N GLY A 351 -9.29 -2.98 21.46
CA GLY A 351 -10.38 -3.45 20.59
C GLY A 351 -10.33 -2.91 19.15
N SER A 352 -9.60 -1.82 18.89
CA SER A 352 -9.38 -1.25 17.58
C SER A 352 -8.41 -2.10 16.73
N ALA A 353 -8.33 -1.81 15.43
CA ALA A 353 -7.28 -2.37 14.57
C ALA A 353 -5.89 -1.91 15.01
N ILE A 354 -5.78 -0.75 15.61
CA ILE A 354 -4.52 -0.19 16.12
C ILE A 354 -4.57 -0.19 17.65
N VAL A 355 -3.79 -1.06 18.26
CA VAL A 355 -3.76 -1.21 19.73
C VAL A 355 -2.53 -0.58 20.39
N SER A 356 -1.46 -0.37 19.61
CA SER A 356 -0.22 0.27 20.09
C SER A 356 0.45 1.04 18.96
N GLY A 357 1.30 1.99 19.30
CA GLY A 357 2.04 2.75 18.31
C GLY A 357 3.17 3.56 18.90
N VAL A 358 4.05 4.00 18.02
CA VAL A 358 5.19 4.86 18.31
C VAL A 358 5.31 5.95 17.25
N CYS A 359 5.74 7.15 17.64
CA CYS A 359 6.20 8.17 16.72
C CYS A 359 7.70 8.41 16.90
N PHE A 360 8.36 8.75 15.79
CA PHE A 360 9.81 8.96 15.72
C PHE A 360 10.12 9.89 14.53
N ASP A 361 11.36 10.39 14.44
CA ASP A 361 11.81 11.04 13.20
C ASP A 361 11.90 9.97 12.12
N PRO A 362 11.38 10.23 10.90
CA PRO A 362 11.29 9.18 9.89
C PRO A 362 12.67 8.66 9.47
N PRO A 363 12.79 7.36 9.13
CA PRO A 363 14.04 6.77 8.66
C PRO A 363 14.42 7.19 7.25
N ASP A 364 13.48 7.81 6.54
CA ASP A 364 13.63 8.37 5.20
C ASP A 364 13.46 9.90 5.21
N CYS A 365 13.79 10.57 4.10
CA CYS A 365 13.76 12.04 4.02
C CYS A 365 12.37 12.65 3.72
N TYR A 366 11.30 11.86 3.74
CA TYR A 366 10.04 12.25 3.10
C TYR A 366 8.96 12.79 4.02
N SER A 367 9.12 12.68 5.34
CA SER A 367 8.10 13.08 6.30
C SER A 367 8.66 13.87 7.47
N PRO A 368 7.88 14.77 8.08
CA PRO A 368 8.26 15.39 9.34
C PRO A 368 8.14 14.43 10.54
N VAL A 369 7.27 13.43 10.49
CA VAL A 369 7.05 12.44 11.57
C VAL A 369 6.78 11.07 10.95
N GLY A 370 7.42 10.04 11.48
CA GLY A 370 7.15 8.64 11.17
C GLY A 370 6.38 7.97 12.29
N TYR A 371 5.55 7.00 11.94
CA TYR A 371 4.81 6.15 12.88
C TYR A 371 5.04 4.68 12.53
N LEU A 372 5.02 3.83 13.56
CA LEU A 372 4.93 2.39 13.43
C LEU A 372 3.91 1.88 14.45
N TYR A 373 3.01 1.00 14.01
CA TYR A 373 1.92 0.50 14.83
C TYR A 373 2.02 -1.00 15.05
N ASN A 374 1.37 -1.49 16.10
CA ASN A 374 1.11 -2.91 16.30
C ASN A 374 2.35 -3.82 16.23
N VAL A 375 3.46 -3.41 16.85
CA VAL A 375 4.60 -4.29 17.11
C VAL A 375 4.44 -4.87 18.52
N PRO A 376 4.04 -6.15 18.65
CA PRO A 376 3.83 -6.78 19.95
C PRO A 376 5.17 -6.99 20.68
N ASP A 377 5.11 -6.94 22.00
CA ASP A 377 6.28 -7.24 22.84
C ASP A 377 6.71 -8.69 22.64
N HIS A 378 8.00 -8.91 22.46
CA HIS A 378 8.64 -10.23 22.33
C HIS A 378 8.09 -11.15 21.20
N ALA A 379 7.33 -10.59 20.25
CA ALA A 379 6.82 -11.36 19.11
C ALA A 379 7.89 -11.65 18.05
N TYR A 380 8.88 -10.77 17.95
CA TYR A 380 9.98 -10.88 16.98
C TYR A 380 11.32 -10.85 17.69
N ARG A 381 12.30 -11.58 17.16
CA ARG A 381 13.68 -11.57 17.67
C ARG A 381 14.61 -10.74 16.82
N GLU A 382 14.30 -10.62 15.54
CA GLU A 382 15.05 -9.83 14.56
C GLU A 382 14.13 -8.91 13.78
N ALA A 383 14.67 -7.78 13.28
CA ALA A 383 14.00 -6.91 12.33
C ALA A 383 14.95 -6.51 11.21
N THR A 384 14.43 -6.44 9.98
CA THR A 384 15.13 -5.90 8.82
C THR A 384 14.37 -4.69 8.29
N LEU A 385 14.99 -3.52 8.32
CA LEU A 385 14.45 -2.27 7.79
C LEU A 385 15.03 -1.99 6.41
N PHE A 386 14.17 -1.89 5.40
CA PHE A 386 14.52 -1.49 4.05
C PHE A 386 14.25 -0.01 3.83
N VAL A 387 15.24 0.71 3.29
CA VAL A 387 15.16 2.14 2.98
C VAL A 387 15.67 2.35 1.56
N GLU A 388 15.05 3.25 0.80
CA GLU A 388 15.53 3.58 -0.54
C GLU A 388 16.92 4.26 -0.46
N GLU A 389 17.81 3.86 -1.36
CA GLU A 389 19.16 4.44 -1.43
C GLU A 389 19.10 5.98 -1.60
N GLY A 390 19.92 6.70 -0.86
CA GLY A 390 19.98 8.16 -0.89
C GLY A 390 18.91 8.87 -0.03
N THR A 391 18.01 8.12 0.65
CA THR A 391 16.97 8.72 1.50
C THR A 391 17.19 8.54 3.00
N LEU A 392 18.23 7.82 3.37
CA LEU A 392 18.54 7.43 4.74
C LEU A 392 18.69 8.62 5.70
N ARG A 393 18.01 8.53 6.85
CA ARG A 393 18.16 9.44 8.00
C ARG A 393 18.63 8.69 9.24
N PRO A 394 19.92 8.78 9.59
CA PRO A 394 20.49 8.00 10.70
C PRO A 394 19.77 8.22 12.04
N ALA A 395 19.34 9.43 12.35
CA ALA A 395 18.63 9.74 13.58
C ALA A 395 17.31 8.96 13.70
N GLY A 396 16.46 9.01 12.65
CA GLY A 396 15.20 8.27 12.62
C GLY A 396 15.40 6.76 12.65
N ILE A 397 16.42 6.26 11.97
CA ILE A 397 16.80 4.85 12.00
C ILE A 397 17.21 4.44 13.43
N GLY A 398 18.03 5.24 14.11
CA GLY A 398 18.45 4.98 15.49
C GLY A 398 17.27 4.96 16.48
N GLN A 399 16.35 5.90 16.35
CA GLN A 399 15.13 5.98 17.16
C GLN A 399 14.20 4.78 16.94
N LEU A 400 13.96 4.40 15.68
CA LEU A 400 13.19 3.22 15.35
C LEU A 400 13.85 1.95 15.88
N ALA A 401 15.17 1.81 15.75
CA ALA A 401 15.92 0.69 16.29
C ALA A 401 15.82 0.62 17.81
N ALA A 402 15.91 1.75 18.53
CA ALA A 402 15.74 1.82 19.97
C ALA A 402 14.34 1.36 20.39
N TYR A 403 13.29 1.80 19.68
CA TYR A 403 11.94 1.30 19.91
C TYR A 403 11.83 -0.20 19.67
N LEU A 404 12.33 -0.72 18.56
CA LEU A 404 12.29 -2.16 18.24
C LEU A 404 13.03 -2.99 19.32
N LYS A 405 14.17 -2.51 19.81
CA LYS A 405 14.88 -3.14 20.94
C LYS A 405 14.04 -3.15 22.22
N SER A 406 13.30 -2.07 22.51
CA SER A 406 12.38 -2.03 23.67
C SER A 406 11.24 -3.04 23.56
N LYS A 407 10.92 -3.50 22.34
CA LYS A 407 9.96 -4.57 22.06
C LYS A 407 10.56 -5.99 22.14
N GLY A 408 11.81 -6.12 22.59
CA GLY A 408 12.50 -7.41 22.71
C GLY A 408 13.18 -7.88 21.43
N ILE A 409 13.30 -7.03 20.40
CA ILE A 409 14.00 -7.35 19.16
C ILE A 409 15.50 -7.15 19.36
N GLY A 410 16.25 -8.24 19.43
CA GLY A 410 17.69 -8.23 19.76
C GLY A 410 18.58 -7.76 18.63
N LYS A 411 18.18 -7.99 17.37
CA LYS A 411 18.97 -7.62 16.18
C LYS A 411 18.13 -6.80 15.21
N VAL A 412 18.63 -5.63 14.83
CA VAL A 412 18.06 -4.78 13.80
C VAL A 412 19.09 -4.60 12.69
N THR A 413 18.70 -4.94 11.46
CA THR A 413 19.51 -4.77 10.24
C THR A 413 18.86 -3.71 9.36
N VAL A 414 19.65 -2.79 8.81
CA VAL A 414 19.17 -1.80 7.85
C VAL A 414 19.74 -2.12 6.47
N VAL A 415 18.89 -2.16 5.48
CA VAL A 415 19.27 -2.46 4.09
C VAL A 415 18.90 -1.26 3.22
N ALA A 416 19.89 -0.66 2.56
CA ALA A 416 19.68 0.39 1.56
C ALA A 416 19.59 -0.23 0.16
N LEU A 417 18.51 0.09 -0.57
CA LEU A 417 18.19 -0.44 -1.89
C LEU A 417 17.87 0.66 -2.90
#